data_c07fecbfeeced5b11f59fe6fcc91cbc5
#
_entry.id   c07fecbfeeced5b11f59fe6fcc91cbc5
#
_cell.length_a   1.000
_cell.length_b   1.000
_cell.length_c   1.000
_cell.angle_alpha   90.00
_cell.angle_beta   90.00
_cell.angle_gamma   90.00
#
_symmetry.space_group_name_H-M   'P 1'
#
loop_
_entity.id
_entity.type
_entity.pdbx_description
1 polymer ?
#
loop_
_entity_poly.entity_id
_entity_poly.type
_entity_poly.pdbx_seq_one_letter_code
_entity_poly.pdbx_strand_id
1 'polypeptide(L)'
;MGKSLLTFLFYLCFLMASCSNNAPTVLSEDIQIQLLPSSLNFDYGTSEQIIQITSNADFTVFSDQTWCSVSSSTINKGMDSLKISVTENSTNAKRKAIITFKSGNYEKKYTVNQDCHLLVNSPEGYRLVWQDEFDEYQAPGEKPLLPNTNKWWFETGGGGWGNNELERYIPGYEGSDTCSVVSNGTLKIIAKKKGNEVISIRMNTSKSWTYGYFEARLKLPQGKGTWPAFWMMPKNFSAWPDDGEIDIMEEVGYRPNWVSSSIHCSAYNHKIGTQKTAEKFVSTAESDFHVYAVEWTENFIKGYVDGENYFTFLNDGKKDKKTWPFNTPFYLKLNLAWGGNWGGAQGVDETKLPATYEIDYVRVFQK
;
A
#
# COMPACT_ATOMS: atom_id res chain seq x y z
N MET A 1 5.23 -36.83 -58.69
CA MET A 1 4.47 -37.92 -59.34
C MET A 1 4.03 -38.91 -58.28
N GLY A 2 2.72 -39.27 -58.25
CA GLY A 2 2.18 -40.31 -57.42
C GLY A 2 1.02 -39.86 -56.53
N LYS A 3 -0.17 -39.62 -57.12
CA LYS A 3 -1.45 -39.51 -56.42
C LYS A 3 -1.93 -40.90 -56.04
N SER A 4 -2.30 -41.13 -54.79
CA SER A 4 -3.05 -42.34 -54.40
C SER A 4 -4.45 -41.89 -53.96
N LEU A 5 -5.42 -42.42 -54.65
CA LEU A 5 -6.86 -42.22 -54.49
C LEU A 5 -7.35 -43.33 -53.55
N LEU A 6 -7.95 -42.99 -52.41
CA LEU A 6 -8.59 -43.95 -51.52
C LEU A 6 -10.11 -43.78 -51.59
N THR A 7 -10.74 -44.82 -52.09
CA THR A 7 -12.19 -45.01 -52.36
C THR A 7 -12.90 -45.25 -51.03
N PHE A 8 -13.94 -44.46 -50.70
CA PHE A 8 -14.84 -44.72 -49.58
C PHE A 8 -16.00 -45.58 -50.06
N LEU A 9 -16.14 -46.73 -49.41
CA LEU A 9 -17.26 -47.64 -49.57
C LEU A 9 -18.42 -47.21 -48.63
N PHE A 10 -19.58 -46.89 -49.19
CA PHE A 10 -20.82 -46.66 -48.47
C PHE A 10 -21.44 -47.98 -48.06
N TYR A 11 -21.58 -48.22 -46.75
CA TYR A 11 -22.48 -49.26 -46.23
C TYR A 11 -23.75 -48.61 -45.73
N LEU A 12 -24.84 -48.93 -46.41
CA LEU A 12 -26.19 -48.49 -46.08
C LEU A 12 -26.80 -49.49 -45.10
N CYS A 13 -26.87 -49.17 -43.82
CA CYS A 13 -27.66 -49.93 -42.83
C CYS A 13 -28.99 -49.26 -42.60
N PHE A 14 -30.07 -49.90 -43.04
CA PHE A 14 -31.43 -49.59 -42.61
C PHE A 14 -31.60 -49.97 -41.14
N LEU A 15 -31.86 -49.00 -40.27
CA LEU A 15 -32.35 -49.24 -38.93
C LEU A 15 -33.75 -48.63 -38.76
N MET A 16 -34.66 -49.49 -38.39
CA MET A 16 -36.07 -49.22 -38.09
C MET A 16 -36.21 -48.11 -37.02
N ALA A 17 -37.02 -47.13 -37.29
CA ALA A 17 -37.40 -46.09 -36.34
C ALA A 17 -38.28 -46.67 -35.25
N SER A 18 -37.77 -46.75 -34.03
CA SER A 18 -38.56 -46.84 -32.82
C SER A 18 -38.80 -45.40 -32.32
N CYS A 19 -40.05 -44.93 -32.45
CA CYS A 19 -40.45 -43.67 -31.81
C CYS A 19 -40.49 -43.85 -30.30
N SER A 20 -39.45 -43.45 -29.61
CA SER A 20 -39.51 -43.13 -28.19
C SER A 20 -39.75 -41.63 -28.05
N ASN A 21 -40.88 -41.22 -27.52
CA ASN A 21 -41.19 -39.85 -27.10
C ASN A 21 -40.27 -39.49 -25.91
N ASN A 22 -39.06 -39.12 -26.18
CA ASN A 22 -38.22 -38.40 -25.21
C ASN A 22 -38.50 -36.89 -25.40
N ALA A 23 -39.33 -36.34 -24.52
CA ALA A 23 -39.37 -34.87 -24.35
C ALA A 23 -37.91 -34.36 -24.15
N PRO A 24 -37.50 -33.25 -24.78
CA PRO A 24 -36.18 -32.70 -24.56
C PRO A 24 -36.02 -32.39 -23.07
N THR A 25 -35.10 -33.05 -22.43
CA THR A 25 -34.65 -32.67 -21.09
C THR A 25 -34.01 -31.27 -21.25
N VAL A 26 -34.77 -30.25 -20.87
CA VAL A 26 -34.24 -28.89 -20.71
C VAL A 26 -33.25 -29.00 -19.57
N LEU A 27 -31.96 -29.05 -19.91
CA LEU A 27 -30.89 -28.89 -18.92
C LEU A 27 -31.11 -27.51 -18.31
N SER A 28 -31.46 -27.47 -17.02
CA SER A 28 -31.52 -26.20 -16.29
C SER A 28 -30.13 -25.58 -16.34
N GLU A 29 -29.98 -24.39 -16.96
CA GLU A 29 -28.75 -23.66 -16.90
C GLU A 29 -28.42 -23.41 -15.43
N ASP A 30 -27.17 -23.71 -15.03
CA ASP A 30 -26.70 -23.42 -13.69
C ASP A 30 -26.81 -21.93 -13.41
N ILE A 31 -27.33 -21.55 -12.25
CA ILE A 31 -27.47 -20.17 -11.84
C ILE A 31 -26.06 -19.57 -11.66
N GLN A 32 -25.79 -18.46 -12.34
CA GLN A 32 -24.53 -17.73 -12.29
C GLN A 32 -24.76 -16.25 -12.01
N ILE A 33 -23.87 -15.68 -11.21
CA ILE A 33 -23.81 -14.25 -10.93
C ILE A 33 -22.35 -13.80 -10.81
N GLN A 34 -22.00 -12.71 -11.49
CA GLN A 34 -20.73 -12.01 -11.39
C GLN A 34 -20.95 -10.65 -10.73
N LEU A 35 -20.10 -10.32 -9.76
CA LEU A 35 -20.14 -9.08 -8.99
C LEU A 35 -18.78 -8.37 -9.14
N LEU A 36 -18.77 -7.10 -9.57
CA LEU A 36 -17.55 -6.31 -9.78
C LEU A 36 -17.66 -4.95 -9.08
N PRO A 37 -16.68 -4.59 -8.24
CA PRO A 37 -15.56 -5.42 -7.77
C PRO A 37 -16.02 -6.64 -6.95
N SER A 38 -15.12 -7.56 -6.62
CA SER A 38 -15.45 -8.81 -5.87
C SER A 38 -15.75 -8.59 -4.38
N SER A 39 -15.37 -7.44 -3.84
CA SER A 39 -15.68 -6.96 -2.47
C SER A 39 -15.61 -5.44 -2.44
N LEU A 40 -16.14 -4.83 -1.38
CA LEU A 40 -16.02 -3.39 -1.11
C LEU A 40 -15.32 -3.12 0.21
N ASN A 41 -14.48 -2.10 0.21
CA ASN A 41 -13.86 -1.53 1.39
C ASN A 41 -14.28 -0.05 1.50
N PHE A 42 -14.79 0.33 2.65
CA PHE A 42 -15.18 1.69 2.99
C PHE A 42 -14.30 2.23 4.10
N ASP A 43 -13.99 3.51 4.04
CA ASP A 43 -13.47 4.25 5.19
C ASP A 43 -14.54 4.28 6.32
N TYR A 44 -14.16 4.70 7.52
CA TYR A 44 -15.07 4.73 8.68
C TYR A 44 -16.30 5.64 8.51
N GLY A 45 -16.24 6.65 7.66
CA GLY A 45 -17.33 7.61 7.45
C GLY A 45 -18.54 7.04 6.70
N THR A 46 -19.64 7.77 6.76
CA THR A 46 -20.82 7.48 5.91
C THR A 46 -20.42 7.62 4.44
N SER A 47 -20.68 6.59 3.64
CA SER A 47 -20.30 6.56 2.24
C SER A 47 -21.15 5.59 1.43
N GLU A 48 -21.07 5.70 0.10
CA GLU A 48 -21.75 4.79 -0.82
C GLU A 48 -20.88 4.45 -2.03
N GLN A 49 -21.03 3.23 -2.55
CA GLN A 49 -20.36 2.74 -3.75
C GLN A 49 -21.33 1.91 -4.58
N ILE A 50 -21.05 1.79 -5.88
CA ILE A 50 -21.88 1.02 -6.82
C ILE A 50 -21.09 -0.19 -7.29
N ILE A 51 -21.71 -1.37 -7.22
CA ILE A 51 -21.21 -2.59 -7.84
C ILE A 51 -21.95 -2.88 -9.15
N GLN A 52 -21.25 -3.46 -10.12
CA GLN A 52 -21.84 -3.95 -11.36
C GLN A 52 -22.17 -5.43 -11.22
N ILE A 53 -23.32 -5.82 -11.71
CA ILE A 53 -23.88 -7.18 -11.58
C ILE A 53 -24.19 -7.71 -12.97
N THR A 54 -23.74 -8.94 -13.25
CA THR A 54 -24.16 -9.70 -14.44
C THR A 54 -24.69 -11.05 -13.98
N SER A 55 -25.92 -11.40 -14.32
CA SER A 55 -26.56 -12.64 -13.88
C SER A 55 -27.45 -13.28 -14.95
N ASN A 56 -27.59 -14.60 -14.89
CA ASN A 56 -28.54 -15.36 -15.74
C ASN A 56 -29.85 -15.68 -15.04
N ALA A 57 -30.11 -15.15 -13.83
CA ALA A 57 -31.31 -15.32 -13.04
C ALA A 57 -31.65 -14.07 -12.24
N ASP A 58 -32.89 -13.99 -11.74
CA ASP A 58 -33.33 -12.97 -10.80
C ASP A 58 -32.87 -13.32 -9.38
N PHE A 59 -32.51 -12.30 -8.59
CA PHE A 59 -32.04 -12.46 -7.21
C PHE A 59 -32.81 -11.57 -6.24
N THR A 60 -33.07 -12.08 -5.04
CA THR A 60 -33.33 -11.27 -3.86
C THR A 60 -32.02 -10.91 -3.19
N VAL A 61 -31.92 -9.69 -2.65
CA VAL A 61 -30.68 -9.15 -2.08
C VAL A 61 -30.97 -8.57 -0.70
N PHE A 62 -30.15 -8.93 0.28
CA PHE A 62 -30.24 -8.38 1.63
C PHE A 62 -28.89 -8.35 2.33
N SER A 63 -28.72 -7.40 3.25
CA SER A 63 -27.55 -7.29 4.13
C SER A 63 -27.85 -7.94 5.48
N ASP A 64 -26.85 -8.55 6.10
CA ASP A 64 -26.92 -9.10 7.45
C ASP A 64 -26.72 -8.03 8.55
N GLN A 65 -26.40 -6.77 8.16
CA GLN A 65 -26.08 -5.68 9.07
C GLN A 65 -26.93 -4.44 8.79
N THR A 66 -27.44 -3.81 9.83
CA THR A 66 -28.27 -2.59 9.74
C THR A 66 -27.48 -1.35 9.30
N TRP A 67 -26.19 -1.32 9.55
CA TRP A 67 -25.30 -0.21 9.15
C TRP A 67 -24.88 -0.26 7.67
N CYS A 68 -25.16 -1.37 6.98
CA CYS A 68 -24.86 -1.57 5.56
C CYS A 68 -26.17 -1.86 4.83
N SER A 69 -26.57 -1.02 3.91
CA SER A 69 -27.84 -1.11 3.18
C SER A 69 -27.61 -1.20 1.68
N VAL A 70 -28.60 -1.76 0.99
CA VAL A 70 -28.63 -1.88 -0.47
C VAL A 70 -29.78 -1.05 -1.06
N SER A 71 -29.57 -0.46 -2.25
CA SER A 71 -30.57 0.39 -2.92
C SER A 71 -31.78 -0.37 -3.46
N SER A 72 -31.66 -1.70 -3.62
CA SER A 72 -32.74 -2.59 -4.08
C SER A 72 -32.66 -3.94 -3.37
N SER A 73 -33.80 -4.49 -3.01
CA SER A 73 -33.93 -5.87 -2.49
C SER A 73 -34.05 -6.93 -3.59
N THR A 74 -34.06 -6.53 -4.86
CA THR A 74 -34.16 -7.44 -6.02
C THR A 74 -33.21 -6.97 -7.14
N ILE A 75 -32.64 -7.93 -7.86
CA ILE A 75 -31.87 -7.77 -9.07
C ILE A 75 -32.47 -8.64 -10.15
N ASN A 76 -32.71 -8.07 -11.33
CA ASN A 76 -33.24 -8.80 -12.46
C ASN A 76 -32.13 -9.50 -13.25
N LYS A 77 -32.47 -10.57 -13.94
CA LYS A 77 -31.62 -11.25 -14.91
C LYS A 77 -31.07 -10.25 -15.94
N GLY A 78 -29.78 -10.33 -16.24
CA GLY A 78 -29.06 -9.47 -17.18
C GLY A 78 -27.91 -8.71 -16.54
N MET A 79 -27.71 -7.49 -17.03
CA MET A 79 -26.77 -6.53 -16.43
C MET A 79 -27.52 -5.52 -15.58
N ASP A 80 -27.04 -5.31 -14.36
CA ASP A 80 -27.65 -4.39 -13.39
C ASP A 80 -26.55 -3.72 -12.55
N SER A 81 -26.95 -2.77 -11.73
CA SER A 81 -26.07 -2.12 -10.77
C SER A 81 -26.75 -2.00 -9.41
N LEU A 82 -25.99 -2.17 -8.34
CA LEU A 82 -26.49 -2.06 -6.97
C LEU A 82 -25.65 -1.05 -6.20
N LYS A 83 -26.31 -0.02 -5.66
CA LYS A 83 -25.67 0.90 -4.75
C LYS A 83 -25.69 0.30 -3.34
N ILE A 84 -24.53 0.30 -2.70
CA ILE A 84 -24.32 -0.15 -1.33
C ILE A 84 -23.92 1.09 -0.53
N SER A 85 -24.65 1.35 0.56
CA SER A 85 -24.43 2.49 1.45
C SER A 85 -24.09 2.02 2.85
N VAL A 86 -23.14 2.68 3.50
CA VAL A 86 -22.73 2.40 4.89
C VAL A 86 -22.89 3.66 5.74
N THR A 87 -23.33 3.48 6.99
CA THR A 87 -23.32 4.55 7.99
C THR A 87 -21.95 4.65 8.62
N GLU A 88 -21.65 5.77 9.30
CA GLU A 88 -20.41 5.97 10.03
C GLU A 88 -20.15 4.83 11.04
N ASN A 89 -18.92 4.33 11.05
CA ASN A 89 -18.42 3.43 12.08
C ASN A 89 -17.70 4.24 13.17
N SER A 90 -18.44 4.71 14.13
CA SER A 90 -17.90 5.47 15.27
C SER A 90 -17.21 4.60 16.34
N THR A 91 -17.08 3.28 16.12
CA THR A 91 -16.36 2.38 17.03
C THR A 91 -14.88 2.35 16.69
N ASN A 92 -14.07 1.85 17.61
CA ASN A 92 -12.63 1.63 17.40
C ASN A 92 -12.30 0.25 16.81
N ALA A 93 -13.32 -0.46 16.27
CA ALA A 93 -13.13 -1.78 15.65
C ALA A 93 -13.67 -1.78 14.22
N LYS A 94 -12.90 -2.34 13.30
CA LYS A 94 -13.36 -2.63 11.93
C LYS A 94 -14.59 -3.51 11.97
N ARG A 95 -15.48 -3.35 10.99
CA ARG A 95 -16.69 -4.13 10.89
C ARG A 95 -16.91 -4.68 9.49
N LYS A 96 -17.63 -5.79 9.43
CA LYS A 96 -17.92 -6.53 8.19
C LYS A 96 -19.41 -6.76 8.06
N ALA A 97 -19.93 -6.56 6.86
CA ALA A 97 -21.27 -6.99 6.47
C ALA A 97 -21.18 -8.02 5.35
N ILE A 98 -22.17 -8.92 5.31
CA ILE A 98 -22.38 -9.85 4.20
C ILE A 98 -23.69 -9.49 3.50
N ILE A 99 -23.56 -9.13 2.22
CA ILE A 99 -24.73 -8.99 1.34
C ILE A 99 -24.96 -10.35 0.68
N THR A 100 -26.14 -10.91 0.85
CA THR A 100 -26.52 -12.19 0.27
C THR A 100 -27.40 -11.96 -0.95
N PHE A 101 -27.00 -12.56 -2.09
CA PHE A 101 -27.78 -12.66 -3.32
C PHE A 101 -28.36 -14.07 -3.38
N LYS A 102 -29.69 -14.20 -3.44
CA LYS A 102 -30.38 -15.49 -3.38
C LYS A 102 -31.35 -15.68 -4.55
N SER A 103 -31.25 -16.83 -5.23
CA SER A 103 -32.15 -17.26 -6.30
C SER A 103 -32.48 -18.75 -6.10
N GLY A 104 -33.72 -19.06 -5.64
CA GLY A 104 -34.07 -20.41 -5.24
C GLY A 104 -33.18 -20.96 -4.14
N ASN A 105 -32.51 -22.06 -4.42
CA ASN A 105 -31.50 -22.67 -3.50
C ASN A 105 -30.08 -22.16 -3.69
N TYR A 106 -29.83 -21.29 -4.69
CA TYR A 106 -28.51 -20.71 -4.94
C TYR A 106 -28.31 -19.47 -4.08
N GLU A 107 -27.16 -19.39 -3.43
CA GLU A 107 -26.75 -18.21 -2.66
C GLU A 107 -25.31 -17.78 -3.03
N LYS A 108 -25.12 -16.47 -3.25
CA LYS A 108 -23.82 -15.84 -3.40
C LYS A 108 -23.65 -14.79 -2.30
N LYS A 109 -22.57 -14.90 -1.55
CA LYS A 109 -22.19 -13.94 -0.49
C LYS A 109 -21.21 -12.92 -1.03
N TYR A 110 -21.44 -11.66 -0.69
CA TYR A 110 -20.59 -10.53 -1.05
C TYR A 110 -20.13 -9.80 0.22
N THR A 111 -18.82 -9.58 0.34
CA THR A 111 -18.24 -8.98 1.54
C THR A 111 -18.16 -7.46 1.39
N VAL A 112 -18.61 -6.76 2.43
CA VAL A 112 -18.42 -5.32 2.63
C VAL A 112 -17.66 -5.14 3.93
N ASN A 113 -16.47 -4.54 3.86
CA ASN A 113 -15.67 -4.17 5.01
C ASN A 113 -15.80 -2.66 5.24
N GLN A 114 -15.79 -2.24 6.49
CA GLN A 114 -15.69 -0.83 6.83
C GLN A 114 -14.67 -0.64 7.95
N ASP A 115 -13.78 0.33 7.73
CA ASP A 115 -12.78 0.73 8.71
C ASP A 115 -13.43 1.30 9.97
N CYS A 116 -12.70 1.30 11.06
CA CYS A 116 -13.13 1.92 12.32
C CYS A 116 -12.72 3.38 12.34
N HIS A 117 -13.43 4.15 13.15
CA HIS A 117 -12.92 5.42 13.64
C HIS A 117 -11.85 5.08 14.67
N LEU A 118 -10.61 4.89 14.23
CA LEU A 118 -9.51 4.74 15.17
C LEU A 118 -9.48 5.98 16.06
N LEU A 119 -9.67 5.79 17.36
CA LEU A 119 -9.29 6.79 18.36
C LEU A 119 -7.76 6.85 18.34
N VAL A 120 -7.21 7.39 17.27
CA VAL A 120 -5.80 7.70 17.20
C VAL A 120 -5.57 8.81 18.18
N ASN A 121 -4.73 8.58 19.19
CA ASN A 121 -4.29 9.63 20.09
C ASN A 121 -3.55 10.67 19.26
N SER A 122 -4.28 11.69 18.83
CA SER A 122 -3.68 12.82 18.12
C SER A 122 -2.78 13.59 19.09
N PRO A 123 -1.60 14.04 18.66
CA PRO A 123 -0.80 14.97 19.45
C PRO A 123 -1.64 16.20 19.84
N GLU A 124 -1.35 16.79 20.99
CA GLU A 124 -2.12 17.92 21.50
C GLU A 124 -2.23 19.06 20.47
N GLY A 125 -3.47 19.51 20.23
CA GLY A 125 -3.78 20.55 19.25
C GLY A 125 -3.76 20.12 17.78
N TYR A 126 -3.58 18.83 17.49
CA TYR A 126 -3.60 18.27 16.16
C TYR A 126 -4.83 17.37 15.92
N ARG A 127 -5.26 17.25 14.68
CA ARG A 127 -6.31 16.31 14.22
C ARG A 127 -5.77 15.43 13.11
N LEU A 128 -6.18 14.18 13.07
CA LEU A 128 -5.86 13.26 11.97
C LEU A 128 -6.48 13.79 10.66
N VAL A 129 -5.67 13.93 9.61
CA VAL A 129 -6.10 14.37 8.27
C VAL A 129 -5.85 13.35 7.18
N TRP A 130 -4.98 12.37 7.43
CA TRP A 130 -4.69 11.27 6.52
C TRP A 130 -4.03 10.12 7.27
N GLN A 131 -4.33 8.90 6.83
CA GLN A 131 -3.70 7.68 7.36
C GLN A 131 -3.69 6.55 6.34
N ASP A 132 -2.78 5.60 6.56
CA ASP A 132 -2.82 4.27 6.00
C ASP A 132 -2.38 3.26 7.07
N GLU A 133 -3.29 2.36 7.43
CA GLU A 133 -3.10 1.35 8.49
C GLU A 133 -2.71 -0.01 7.90
N PHE A 134 -2.60 -0.12 6.57
CA PHE A 134 -2.24 -1.33 5.82
C PHE A 134 -3.02 -2.60 6.23
N ASP A 135 -4.28 -2.42 6.62
CA ASP A 135 -5.15 -3.49 7.11
C ASP A 135 -5.95 -4.20 6.02
N GLU A 136 -5.64 -3.95 4.75
CA GLU A 136 -6.34 -4.54 3.63
C GLU A 136 -6.19 -6.08 3.64
N TYR A 137 -7.28 -6.76 3.30
CA TYR A 137 -7.34 -8.22 3.29
C TYR A 137 -7.13 -8.74 1.87
N GLN A 138 -6.19 -9.67 1.71
CA GLN A 138 -5.98 -10.43 0.49
C GLN A 138 -6.66 -11.79 0.59
N ALA A 139 -7.47 -12.15 -0.41
CA ALA A 139 -8.04 -13.50 -0.48
C ALA A 139 -6.95 -14.53 -0.83
N PRO A 140 -7.01 -15.76 -0.29
CA PRO A 140 -6.07 -16.82 -0.64
C PRO A 140 -6.03 -17.08 -2.15
N GLY A 141 -4.83 -17.13 -2.74
CA GLY A 141 -4.60 -17.41 -4.17
C GLY A 141 -4.63 -16.18 -5.09
N GLU A 142 -4.91 -14.99 -4.58
CA GLU A 142 -4.79 -13.75 -5.34
C GLU A 142 -3.32 -13.27 -5.43
N LYS A 143 -3.05 -12.34 -6.37
CA LYS A 143 -1.74 -11.68 -6.45
C LYS A 143 -1.43 -10.96 -5.14
N PRO A 144 -0.14 -10.78 -4.79
CA PRO A 144 0.24 -10.02 -3.61
C PRO A 144 -0.49 -8.69 -3.54
N LEU A 145 -1.11 -8.39 -2.39
CA LEU A 145 -1.80 -7.12 -2.19
C LEU A 145 -0.78 -6.00 -2.12
N LEU A 146 -0.88 -5.06 -3.04
CA LEU A 146 -0.08 -3.84 -3.06
C LEU A 146 -0.73 -2.77 -2.16
N PRO A 147 0.07 -1.79 -1.67
CA PRO A 147 -0.49 -0.59 -1.07
C PRO A 147 -1.51 0.09 -1.98
N ASN A 148 -2.51 0.72 -1.39
CA ASN A 148 -3.58 1.40 -2.11
C ASN A 148 -3.03 2.47 -3.08
N THR A 149 -3.24 2.27 -4.38
CA THR A 149 -2.70 3.15 -5.45
C THR A 149 -3.33 4.54 -5.48
N ASN A 150 -4.44 4.78 -4.76
CA ASN A 150 -4.98 6.11 -4.54
C ASN A 150 -4.21 6.88 -3.46
N LYS A 151 -3.51 6.16 -2.57
CA LYS A 151 -2.70 6.72 -1.48
C LYS A 151 -1.22 6.79 -1.85
N TRP A 152 -0.72 5.80 -2.63
CA TRP A 152 0.71 5.60 -2.90
C TRP A 152 1.01 5.41 -4.39
N TRP A 153 2.18 5.86 -4.79
CA TRP A 153 2.76 5.57 -6.10
C TRP A 153 4.25 5.19 -5.96
N PHE A 154 4.79 4.45 -6.93
CA PHE A 154 6.15 3.92 -6.90
C PHE A 154 7.08 4.70 -7.82
N GLU A 155 8.27 5.02 -7.32
CA GLU A 155 9.42 5.37 -8.18
C GLU A 155 10.11 4.07 -8.61
N THR A 156 10.61 4.04 -9.84
CA THR A 156 11.22 2.83 -10.42
C THR A 156 12.53 3.16 -11.14
N GLY A 157 13.39 2.15 -11.28
CA GLY A 157 14.67 2.26 -11.95
C GLY A 157 15.85 2.11 -11.01
N GLY A 158 17.05 2.11 -11.61
CA GLY A 158 18.36 2.04 -10.92
C GLY A 158 19.18 3.29 -11.19
N GLY A 159 20.50 3.16 -11.16
CA GLY A 159 21.45 4.25 -11.47
C GLY A 159 21.97 4.99 -10.24
N GLY A 160 21.81 4.37 -9.07
CA GLY A 160 22.44 4.81 -7.82
C GLY A 160 21.73 5.93 -7.08
N TRP A 161 20.62 6.46 -7.59
CA TRP A 161 19.73 7.43 -6.94
C TRP A 161 20.43 8.64 -6.27
N GLY A 162 21.59 9.01 -6.80
CA GLY A 162 22.43 10.11 -6.28
C GLY A 162 23.41 9.71 -5.17
N ASN A 163 23.32 8.48 -4.65
CA ASN A 163 24.11 7.96 -3.53
C ASN A 163 24.89 6.68 -3.87
N ASN A 164 24.99 6.32 -5.17
CA ASN A 164 25.58 5.05 -5.63
C ASN A 164 24.91 3.81 -5.01
N GLU A 165 23.60 3.89 -4.76
CA GLU A 165 22.76 2.78 -4.29
C GLU A 165 22.82 1.63 -5.30
N LEU A 166 22.80 0.39 -4.82
CA LEU A 166 23.06 -0.81 -5.63
C LEU A 166 21.78 -1.50 -6.12
N GLU A 167 20.62 -1.16 -5.54
CA GLU A 167 19.35 -1.75 -5.94
C GLU A 167 18.75 -1.07 -7.16
N ARG A 168 17.79 -1.78 -7.75
CA ARG A 168 16.81 -1.24 -8.68
C ARG A 168 15.42 -1.28 -8.04
N TYR A 169 14.75 -0.15 -7.97
CA TYR A 169 13.38 -0.05 -7.49
C TYR A 169 12.38 -0.52 -8.55
N ILE A 170 11.37 -1.30 -8.12
CA ILE A 170 10.32 -1.87 -8.95
C ILE A 170 8.92 -1.43 -8.48
N PRO A 171 7.87 -1.51 -9.32
CA PRO A 171 6.52 -1.04 -8.97
C PRO A 171 5.74 -2.08 -8.15
N GLY A 172 6.27 -2.49 -6.98
CA GLY A 172 5.66 -3.46 -6.07
C GLY A 172 6.04 -4.92 -6.38
N TYR A 173 5.84 -5.38 -7.61
CA TYR A 173 6.25 -6.71 -8.08
C TYR A 173 6.70 -6.67 -9.55
N GLU A 174 7.51 -7.65 -9.94
CA GLU A 174 7.96 -7.85 -11.32
C GLU A 174 8.03 -9.36 -11.63
N GLY A 175 7.11 -9.84 -12.46
CA GLY A 175 6.93 -11.28 -12.68
C GLY A 175 6.44 -11.98 -11.40
N SER A 176 7.18 -12.95 -10.91
CA SER A 176 6.94 -13.64 -9.63
C SER A 176 7.61 -12.96 -8.43
N ASP A 177 8.46 -11.95 -8.69
CA ASP A 177 9.21 -11.25 -7.64
C ASP A 177 8.38 -10.15 -7.03
N THR A 178 8.05 -10.29 -5.75
CA THR A 178 7.28 -9.33 -4.97
C THR A 178 8.20 -8.63 -3.98
N CYS A 179 8.23 -7.29 -4.01
CA CYS A 179 9.00 -6.44 -3.11
C CYS A 179 8.13 -5.53 -2.25
N SER A 180 6.80 -5.45 -2.51
CA SER A 180 5.84 -4.72 -1.69
C SER A 180 4.63 -5.61 -1.42
N VAL A 181 4.29 -5.85 -0.15
CA VAL A 181 3.18 -6.72 0.26
C VAL A 181 2.45 -6.13 1.45
N VAL A 182 1.14 -5.93 1.33
CA VAL A 182 0.26 -5.67 2.47
C VAL A 182 -0.29 -7.00 2.97
N SER A 183 0.05 -7.38 4.18
CA SER A 183 -0.42 -8.64 4.79
C SER A 183 -0.32 -8.59 6.30
N ASN A 184 -1.28 -9.22 6.98
CA ASN A 184 -1.35 -9.31 8.45
C ASN A 184 -1.29 -7.92 9.13
N GLY A 185 -1.96 -6.93 8.55
CA GLY A 185 -2.03 -5.58 9.12
C GLY A 185 -0.76 -4.75 8.96
N THR A 186 0.19 -5.13 8.11
CA THR A 186 1.41 -4.34 7.85
C THR A 186 1.76 -4.32 6.37
N LEU A 187 2.37 -3.22 5.92
CA LEU A 187 3.11 -3.15 4.67
C LEU A 187 4.52 -3.70 4.90
N LYS A 188 4.97 -4.57 4.01
CA LYS A 188 6.34 -5.08 3.95
C LYS A 188 7.03 -4.56 2.70
N ILE A 189 8.11 -3.83 2.87
CA ILE A 189 9.05 -3.45 1.81
C ILE A 189 10.22 -4.43 1.88
N ILE A 190 10.49 -5.14 0.78
CA ILE A 190 11.43 -6.26 0.75
C ILE A 190 12.53 -5.97 -0.27
N ALA A 191 13.78 -5.87 0.20
CA ALA A 191 14.94 -5.92 -0.66
C ALA A 191 15.35 -7.38 -0.87
N LYS A 192 15.51 -7.81 -2.12
CA LYS A 192 15.90 -9.20 -2.43
C LYS A 192 16.72 -9.32 -3.71
N LYS A 193 17.46 -10.42 -3.84
CA LYS A 193 18.17 -10.76 -5.07
C LYS A 193 17.21 -11.21 -6.18
N LYS A 194 17.49 -10.72 -7.40
CA LYS A 194 16.92 -11.17 -8.66
C LYS A 194 18.06 -11.36 -9.67
N GLY A 195 18.53 -12.58 -9.83
CA GLY A 195 19.75 -12.83 -10.61
C GLY A 195 20.97 -12.15 -9.97
N ASN A 196 21.62 -11.26 -10.71
CA ASN A 196 22.80 -10.53 -10.26
C ASN A 196 22.49 -9.14 -9.68
N GLU A 197 21.23 -8.71 -9.66
CA GLU A 197 20.80 -7.44 -9.10
C GLU A 197 20.05 -7.61 -7.77
N VAL A 198 19.97 -6.56 -6.99
CA VAL A 198 19.04 -6.43 -5.88
C VAL A 198 17.88 -5.57 -6.33
N ILE A 199 16.66 -6.02 -6.08
CA ILE A 199 15.43 -5.25 -6.32
C ILE A 199 14.80 -4.86 -5.00
N SER A 200 14.18 -3.68 -4.97
CA SER A 200 13.54 -3.11 -3.78
C SER A 200 12.41 -2.15 -4.14
N ILE A 201 11.92 -1.41 -3.14
CA ILE A 201 10.81 -0.47 -3.27
C ILE A 201 11.21 0.93 -2.81
N ARG A 202 10.75 1.93 -3.59
CA ARG A 202 10.71 3.35 -3.23
C ARG A 202 9.32 3.88 -3.59
N MET A 203 8.57 4.31 -2.58
CA MET A 203 7.17 4.70 -2.75
C MET A 203 6.88 6.04 -2.07
N ASN A 204 5.86 6.71 -2.56
CA ASN A 204 5.52 8.07 -2.18
C ASN A 204 4.02 8.23 -1.98
N THR A 205 3.62 9.13 -1.05
CA THR A 205 2.21 9.49 -0.93
C THR A 205 1.73 10.32 -2.13
N SER A 206 0.50 10.06 -2.58
CA SER A 206 -0.17 10.87 -3.62
C SER A 206 -0.57 12.25 -3.12
N LYS A 207 -0.70 12.43 -1.79
CA LYS A 207 -0.94 13.72 -1.13
C LYS A 207 0.36 14.34 -0.63
N SER A 208 0.33 15.64 -0.42
CA SER A 208 1.39 16.43 0.17
C SER A 208 0.81 17.46 1.13
N TRP A 209 1.57 17.86 2.13
CA TRP A 209 1.14 18.76 3.21
C TRP A 209 2.20 19.81 3.48
N THR A 210 1.79 20.97 3.95
CA THR A 210 2.66 21.97 4.53
C THR A 210 2.36 22.04 6.02
N TYR A 211 3.36 21.77 6.84
CA TYR A 211 3.28 21.66 8.30
C TYR A 211 2.39 20.50 8.77
N GLY A 212 2.62 20.06 9.98
CA GLY A 212 1.87 18.98 10.61
C GLY A 212 2.73 18.14 11.54
N TYR A 213 2.11 17.10 12.06
CA TYR A 213 2.77 16.00 12.76
C TYR A 213 2.63 14.75 11.88
N PHE A 214 3.75 14.15 11.52
CA PHE A 214 3.85 13.02 10.61
C PHE A 214 4.47 11.87 11.37
N GLU A 215 3.82 10.72 11.41
CA GLU A 215 4.34 9.56 12.10
C GLU A 215 4.16 8.27 11.30
N ALA A 216 5.04 7.33 11.55
CA ALA A 216 4.91 5.95 11.12
C ALA A 216 5.40 5.02 12.23
N ARG A 217 4.73 3.87 12.37
CA ARG A 217 5.18 2.79 13.26
C ARG A 217 5.88 1.74 12.43
N LEU A 218 7.19 1.61 12.67
CA LEU A 218 8.14 0.92 11.80
C LEU A 218 8.94 -0.12 12.60
N LYS A 219 9.23 -1.27 11.95
CA LYS A 219 10.26 -2.22 12.36
C LYS A 219 11.31 -2.32 11.27
N LEU A 220 12.56 -2.03 11.60
CA LEU A 220 13.64 -1.83 10.63
C LEU A 220 14.22 -3.17 10.17
N PRO A 221 14.75 -3.24 8.92
CA PRO A 221 15.37 -4.43 8.39
C PRO A 221 16.74 -4.68 9.01
N GLN A 222 17.12 -5.94 9.17
CA GLN A 222 18.45 -6.34 9.64
C GLN A 222 19.40 -6.58 8.48
N GLY A 223 20.68 -6.28 8.72
CA GLY A 223 21.76 -6.73 7.86
C GLY A 223 22.57 -5.62 7.20
N LYS A 224 23.87 -5.84 7.16
CA LYS A 224 24.82 -4.91 6.56
C LYS A 224 24.54 -4.71 5.08
N GLY A 225 24.28 -3.48 4.67
CA GLY A 225 23.87 -3.09 3.33
C GLY A 225 22.46 -2.52 3.27
N THR A 226 21.59 -2.77 4.27
CA THR A 226 20.26 -2.14 4.33
C THR A 226 20.37 -0.65 4.67
N TRP A 227 19.47 0.14 4.07
CA TRP A 227 19.30 1.55 4.35
C TRP A 227 17.81 1.91 4.20
N PRO A 228 16.99 1.59 5.20
CA PRO A 228 15.58 1.99 5.25
C PRO A 228 15.46 3.49 5.52
N ALA A 229 14.45 4.12 4.91
CA ALA A 229 14.12 5.51 5.19
C ALA A 229 12.62 5.77 5.23
N PHE A 230 12.21 6.66 6.14
CA PHE A 230 10.93 7.34 6.20
C PHE A 230 11.22 8.84 6.21
N TRP A 231 10.85 9.53 5.15
CA TRP A 231 11.32 10.87 4.85
C TRP A 231 10.37 11.68 3.98
N MET A 232 10.73 12.91 3.64
CA MET A 232 9.86 13.82 2.88
C MET A 232 10.63 14.61 1.83
N MET A 233 9.99 14.80 0.67
CA MET A 233 10.46 15.64 -0.42
C MET A 233 9.42 16.69 -0.81
N PRO A 234 9.85 17.88 -1.29
CA PRO A 234 8.93 18.92 -1.74
C PRO A 234 8.14 18.46 -2.97
N LYS A 235 6.84 18.81 -3.00
CA LYS A 235 5.95 18.49 -4.12
C LYS A 235 6.46 19.07 -5.44
N ASN A 236 6.95 20.29 -5.40
CA ASN A 236 7.49 21.01 -6.56
C ASN A 236 9.02 20.98 -6.49
N PHE A 237 9.57 19.78 -6.68
CA PHE A 237 11.01 19.55 -6.67
C PHE A 237 11.66 20.01 -7.96
N SER A 238 12.72 20.79 -7.87
CA SER A 238 13.55 21.22 -9.00
C SER A 238 15.04 20.91 -8.81
N ALA A 239 15.59 21.10 -7.61
CA ALA A 239 16.99 20.87 -7.32
C ALA A 239 17.24 20.43 -5.87
N TRP A 240 18.03 19.39 -5.71
CA TRP A 240 18.56 18.99 -4.41
C TRP A 240 19.92 19.65 -4.18
N PRO A 241 20.21 20.19 -2.99
CA PRO A 241 19.37 20.25 -1.78
C PRO A 241 18.54 21.53 -1.63
N ASP A 242 18.44 22.37 -2.68
CA ASP A 242 17.92 23.74 -2.63
C ASP A 242 16.42 23.83 -2.25
N ASP A 243 15.66 22.79 -2.58
CA ASP A 243 14.22 22.73 -2.31
C ASP A 243 13.89 22.08 -0.97
N GLY A 244 14.90 21.55 -0.27
CA GLY A 244 14.76 20.94 1.05
C GLY A 244 14.49 19.44 1.02
N GLU A 245 14.84 18.77 2.14
CA GLU A 245 14.56 17.37 2.45
C GLU A 245 14.41 17.25 3.97
N ILE A 246 13.44 16.45 4.43
CA ILE A 246 13.23 16.18 5.86
C ILE A 246 13.27 14.66 6.05
N ASP A 247 14.28 14.16 6.77
CA ASP A 247 14.45 12.76 7.07
C ASP A 247 13.91 12.49 8.48
N ILE A 248 12.78 11.77 8.55
CA ILE A 248 12.09 11.48 9.81
C ILE A 248 12.81 10.34 10.52
N MET A 249 13.15 9.29 9.77
CA MET A 249 13.90 8.14 10.25
C MET A 249 14.78 7.58 9.14
N GLU A 250 16.04 7.39 9.42
CA GLU A 250 16.98 6.61 8.63
C GLU A 250 17.82 5.71 9.53
N GLU A 251 18.24 4.55 9.00
CA GLU A 251 19.18 3.63 9.61
C GLU A 251 20.10 3.04 8.54
N VAL A 252 21.30 2.60 8.94
CA VAL A 252 22.19 1.81 8.09
C VAL A 252 22.56 0.51 8.79
N GLY A 253 22.33 -0.61 8.12
CA GLY A 253 22.42 -1.95 8.73
C GLY A 253 23.83 -2.39 9.16
N TYR A 254 24.90 -1.61 8.90
CA TYR A 254 26.21 -1.84 9.51
C TYR A 254 26.34 -1.18 10.90
N ARG A 255 25.35 -0.36 11.32
CA ARG A 255 25.26 0.27 12.63
C ARG A 255 23.86 0.05 13.22
N PRO A 256 23.54 -1.20 13.55
CA PRO A 256 22.19 -1.60 13.92
C PRO A 256 21.65 -0.84 15.14
N ASN A 257 20.35 -0.55 15.11
CA ASN A 257 19.61 0.13 16.18
C ASN A 257 20.04 1.61 16.42
N TRP A 258 20.81 2.21 15.53
CA TRP A 258 21.10 3.64 15.55
C TRP A 258 20.29 4.35 14.45
N VAL A 259 19.26 5.06 14.88
CA VAL A 259 18.39 5.80 13.97
C VAL A 259 18.77 7.29 13.94
N SER A 260 18.53 7.96 12.82
CA SER A 260 18.78 9.38 12.66
C SER A 260 17.55 10.12 12.16
N SER A 261 17.45 11.41 12.51
CA SER A 261 16.59 12.39 11.85
C SER A 261 17.44 13.54 11.37
N SER A 262 17.15 14.03 10.15
CA SER A 262 18.00 15.04 9.49
C SER A 262 17.15 16.04 8.72
N ILE A 263 17.78 17.18 8.37
CA ILE A 263 17.30 18.05 7.29
C ILE A 263 18.43 18.36 6.32
N HIS A 264 18.07 18.51 5.05
CA HIS A 264 18.97 18.98 4.03
C HIS A 264 18.38 20.21 3.31
N CYS A 265 19.23 21.22 3.10
CA CYS A 265 18.93 22.41 2.29
C CYS A 265 20.25 22.99 1.76
N SER A 266 20.20 24.07 0.97
CA SER A 266 21.41 24.67 0.38
C SER A 266 22.52 24.94 1.39
N ALA A 267 22.17 25.50 2.57
CA ALA A 267 23.14 25.84 3.62
C ALA A 267 23.56 24.63 4.47
N TYR A 268 22.73 23.59 4.53
CA TYR A 268 22.91 22.44 5.43
C TYR A 268 22.67 21.15 4.67
N ASN A 269 23.73 20.46 4.26
CA ASN A 269 23.62 19.16 3.59
C ASN A 269 24.88 18.33 3.70
N HIS A 270 24.77 17.02 3.44
CA HIS A 270 25.89 16.09 3.59
C HIS A 270 27.02 16.32 2.58
N LYS A 271 26.72 16.83 1.35
CA LYS A 271 27.77 17.06 0.34
C LYS A 271 28.82 18.10 0.76
N ILE A 272 28.41 19.03 1.62
CA ILE A 272 29.30 20.04 2.17
C ILE A 272 29.60 19.85 3.68
N GLY A 273 29.13 18.73 4.26
CA GLY A 273 29.36 18.34 5.65
C GLY A 273 28.69 19.24 6.68
N THR A 274 27.58 19.87 6.34
CA THR A 274 26.86 20.84 7.21
C THR A 274 25.43 20.44 7.54
N GLN A 275 24.97 19.24 7.15
CA GLN A 275 23.63 18.76 7.45
C GLN A 275 23.32 18.88 8.94
N LYS A 276 22.06 19.16 9.26
CA LYS A 276 21.56 19.13 10.62
C LYS A 276 20.97 17.75 10.86
N THR A 277 21.58 17.02 11.77
CA THR A 277 21.21 15.64 12.11
C THR A 277 21.33 15.39 13.60
N ALA A 278 20.55 14.47 14.12
CA ALA A 278 20.77 13.86 15.43
C ALA A 278 20.53 12.35 15.31
N GLU A 279 21.21 11.59 16.14
CA GLU A 279 21.13 10.13 16.19
C GLU A 279 20.62 9.68 17.56
N LYS A 280 19.90 8.56 17.57
CA LYS A 280 19.40 7.93 18.80
C LYS A 280 19.58 6.42 18.73
N PHE A 281 20.07 5.83 19.82
CA PHE A 281 20.11 4.39 19.97
C PHE A 281 18.73 3.88 20.45
N VAL A 282 18.12 2.98 19.70
CA VAL A 282 16.83 2.34 19.99
C VAL A 282 17.06 0.83 19.98
N SER A 283 17.33 0.23 21.12
CA SER A 283 17.87 -1.12 21.26
C SER A 283 17.10 -2.24 20.55
N THR A 284 15.86 -1.99 20.18
CA THR A 284 14.97 -2.94 19.52
C THR A 284 14.44 -2.45 18.18
N ALA A 285 15.06 -1.44 17.55
CA ALA A 285 14.60 -0.86 16.27
C ALA A 285 14.45 -1.91 15.16
N GLU A 286 15.36 -2.90 15.11
CA GLU A 286 15.33 -3.99 14.12
C GLU A 286 14.49 -5.20 14.57
N SER A 287 14.08 -5.31 15.83
CA SER A 287 13.37 -6.48 16.38
C SER A 287 11.94 -6.22 16.78
N ASP A 288 11.56 -4.95 16.99
CA ASP A 288 10.21 -4.54 17.39
C ASP A 288 9.78 -3.26 16.65
N PHE A 289 8.49 -2.94 16.76
CA PHE A 289 7.92 -1.74 16.18
C PHE A 289 8.08 -0.53 17.10
N HIS A 290 8.60 0.56 16.56
CA HIS A 290 8.69 1.87 17.21
C HIS A 290 7.97 2.94 16.39
N VAL A 291 7.53 4.02 17.05
CA VAL A 291 6.90 5.16 16.41
C VAL A 291 7.95 6.23 16.11
N TYR A 292 8.18 6.49 14.85
CA TYR A 292 9.07 7.55 14.38
C TYR A 292 8.23 8.70 13.86
N ALA A 293 8.53 9.92 14.31
CA ALA A 293 7.71 11.06 13.95
C ALA A 293 8.50 12.35 13.75
N VAL A 294 7.91 13.28 12.99
CA VAL A 294 8.36 14.67 12.90
C VAL A 294 7.20 15.61 13.18
N GLU A 295 7.43 16.61 14.03
CA GLU A 295 6.60 17.80 14.14
C GLU A 295 7.24 18.92 13.32
N TRP A 296 6.57 19.34 12.27
CA TRP A 296 7.01 20.37 11.36
C TRP A 296 6.05 21.54 11.38
N THR A 297 6.55 22.70 11.77
CA THR A 297 5.82 23.97 11.85
C THR A 297 6.54 25.06 11.06
N GLU A 298 5.99 26.26 11.01
CA GLU A 298 6.65 27.43 10.47
C GLU A 298 7.99 27.75 11.19
N ASN A 299 8.10 27.40 12.48
CA ASN A 299 9.18 27.84 13.35
C ASN A 299 10.24 26.77 13.61
N PHE A 300 9.91 25.49 13.44
CA PHE A 300 10.82 24.38 13.74
C PHE A 300 10.45 23.08 13.05
N ILE A 301 11.43 22.19 12.98
CA ILE A 301 11.31 20.76 12.66
C ILE A 301 11.88 19.99 13.84
N LYS A 302 11.07 19.11 14.46
CA LYS A 302 11.50 18.27 15.58
C LYS A 302 11.25 16.79 15.27
N GLY A 303 12.26 15.95 15.47
CA GLY A 303 12.19 14.50 15.30
C GLY A 303 11.98 13.77 16.63
N TYR A 304 11.20 12.68 16.59
CA TYR A 304 10.79 11.90 17.77
C TYR A 304 10.93 10.41 17.52
N VAL A 305 11.26 9.67 18.57
CA VAL A 305 11.09 8.22 18.65
C VAL A 305 10.27 7.91 19.90
N ASP A 306 9.16 7.18 19.73
CA ASP A 306 8.22 6.81 20.81
C ASP A 306 7.78 8.01 21.66
N GLY A 307 7.56 9.16 21.02
CA GLY A 307 7.16 10.42 21.66
C GLY A 307 8.30 11.20 22.32
N GLU A 308 9.52 10.65 22.36
CA GLU A 308 10.69 11.36 22.91
C GLU A 308 11.37 12.17 21.82
N ASN A 309 11.48 13.50 22.00
CA ASN A 309 12.21 14.38 21.08
C ASN A 309 13.72 14.17 21.18
N TYR A 310 14.37 13.94 20.06
CA TYR A 310 15.83 13.80 19.99
C TYR A 310 16.50 14.70 18.94
N PHE A 311 15.73 15.23 17.99
CA PHE A 311 16.20 16.16 16.96
C PHE A 311 15.40 17.47 17.03
N THR A 312 16.08 18.62 16.88
CA THR A 312 15.42 19.92 16.78
C THR A 312 16.20 20.84 15.86
N PHE A 313 15.52 21.31 14.81
CA PHE A 313 16.03 22.33 13.91
C PHE A 313 15.09 23.55 13.93
N LEU A 314 15.63 24.71 14.23
CA LEU A 314 14.88 25.96 14.36
C LEU A 314 14.98 26.81 13.09
N ASN A 315 13.88 27.42 12.67
CA ASN A 315 13.89 28.47 11.67
C ASN A 315 14.64 29.68 12.20
N ASP A 316 15.63 30.16 11.44
CA ASP A 316 16.43 31.33 11.83
C ASP A 316 15.70 32.68 11.64
N GLY A 317 14.47 32.66 11.11
CA GLY A 317 13.62 33.83 10.90
C GLY A 317 14.06 34.77 9.78
N LYS A 318 15.15 34.45 9.06
CA LYS A 318 15.73 35.33 8.02
C LYS A 318 14.95 35.33 6.71
N LYS A 319 14.00 34.39 6.54
CA LYS A 319 13.25 34.17 5.28
C LYS A 319 14.14 33.85 4.08
N ASP A 320 15.33 33.27 4.35
CA ASP A 320 16.27 32.81 3.31
C ASP A 320 15.98 31.36 2.96
N LYS A 321 15.63 31.10 1.69
CA LYS A 321 15.38 29.76 1.17
C LYS A 321 16.60 28.83 1.34
N LYS A 322 17.81 29.38 1.38
CA LYS A 322 19.01 28.58 1.58
C LYS A 322 19.09 27.91 2.95
N THR A 323 18.51 28.55 3.97
CA THR A 323 18.51 28.04 5.36
C THR A 323 17.16 27.46 5.76
N TRP A 324 16.04 27.88 5.11
CA TRP A 324 14.69 27.43 5.44
C TRP A 324 13.79 27.32 4.19
N PRO A 325 13.92 26.26 3.36
CA PRO A 325 13.02 26.00 2.23
C PRO A 325 11.70 25.31 2.66
N PHE A 326 11.50 24.99 3.93
CA PHE A 326 10.45 24.15 4.50
C PHE A 326 9.14 24.93 4.75
N ASN A 327 8.64 25.63 3.72
CA ASN A 327 7.40 26.39 3.74
C ASN A 327 6.48 26.11 2.54
N THR A 328 6.73 24.98 1.86
CA THR A 328 5.97 24.50 0.71
C THR A 328 5.44 23.09 1.00
N PRO A 329 4.49 22.55 0.25
CA PRO A 329 4.00 21.18 0.48
C PRO A 329 5.09 20.13 0.22
N PHE A 330 5.22 19.17 1.13
CA PHE A 330 6.07 17.97 1.02
C PHE A 330 5.20 16.72 1.02
N TYR A 331 5.62 15.66 0.30
CA TYR A 331 5.04 14.33 0.34
C TYR A 331 5.94 13.38 1.10
N LEU A 332 5.33 12.35 1.71
CA LEU A 332 6.04 11.30 2.44
C LEU A 332 6.61 10.26 1.48
N LYS A 333 7.76 9.72 1.86
CA LYS A 333 8.46 8.66 1.14
C LYS A 333 8.83 7.53 2.10
N LEU A 334 8.75 6.29 1.58
CA LEU A 334 9.25 5.08 2.21
C LEU A 334 10.09 4.32 1.20
N ASN A 335 11.29 3.91 1.59
CA ASN A 335 12.11 3.04 0.76
C ASN A 335 13.02 2.15 1.61
N LEU A 336 13.51 1.10 0.97
CA LEU A 336 14.61 0.29 1.47
C LEU A 336 15.71 0.28 0.40
N ALA A 337 16.72 1.14 0.57
CA ALA A 337 17.91 1.12 -0.25
C ALA A 337 18.84 -0.02 0.13
N TRP A 338 19.72 -0.41 -0.79
CA TRP A 338 20.73 -1.43 -0.59
C TRP A 338 22.11 -0.90 -0.98
N GLY A 339 23.06 -0.93 -0.06
CA GLY A 339 24.41 -0.42 -0.30
C GLY A 339 24.45 1.10 -0.38
N GLY A 340 25.12 1.62 -1.43
CA GLY A 340 25.32 3.06 -1.61
C GLY A 340 26.42 3.65 -0.76
N ASN A 341 26.58 4.98 -0.83
CA ASN A 341 27.64 5.71 -0.15
C ASN A 341 27.57 5.59 1.38
N TRP A 342 26.36 5.50 1.93
CA TRP A 342 26.17 5.38 3.38
C TRP A 342 25.77 3.96 3.78
N GLY A 343 24.69 3.38 3.28
CA GLY A 343 24.29 2.02 3.60
C GLY A 343 25.36 0.95 3.31
N GLY A 344 26.17 1.20 2.26
CA GLY A 344 27.30 0.36 1.85
C GLY A 344 28.67 0.78 2.36
N ALA A 345 28.80 1.80 3.24
CA ALA A 345 30.08 2.35 3.67
C ALA A 345 31.03 1.31 4.31
N GLN A 346 30.48 0.24 4.88
CA GLN A 346 31.26 -0.91 5.39
C GLN A 346 31.06 -2.20 4.57
N GLY A 347 30.65 -2.06 3.31
CA GLY A 347 30.28 -3.16 2.41
C GLY A 347 28.85 -3.65 2.63
N VAL A 348 28.45 -4.67 1.89
CA VAL A 348 27.13 -5.29 1.96
C VAL A 348 27.28 -6.79 2.27
N ASP A 349 26.29 -7.37 2.94
CA ASP A 349 26.20 -8.81 3.23
C ASP A 349 24.97 -9.41 2.55
N GLU A 350 25.14 -9.87 1.32
CA GLU A 350 24.04 -10.45 0.52
C GLU A 350 23.41 -11.69 1.15
N THR A 351 24.04 -12.34 2.15
CA THR A 351 23.45 -13.47 2.88
C THR A 351 22.28 -13.03 3.77
N LYS A 352 22.12 -11.73 4.00
CA LYS A 352 21.02 -11.13 4.74
C LYS A 352 19.79 -10.83 3.88
N LEU A 353 19.88 -11.03 2.56
CA LEU A 353 18.74 -10.91 1.68
C LEU A 353 17.92 -12.22 1.64
N PRO A 354 16.59 -12.17 1.61
CA PRO A 354 15.78 -10.95 1.57
C PRO A 354 15.74 -10.22 2.92
N ALA A 355 15.86 -8.89 2.88
CA ALA A 355 15.70 -8.01 4.03
C ALA A 355 14.32 -7.34 3.98
N THR A 356 13.65 -7.23 5.13
CA THR A 356 12.28 -6.71 5.20
C THR A 356 12.18 -5.52 6.13
N TYR A 357 11.65 -4.42 5.62
CA TYR A 357 11.25 -3.22 6.35
C TYR A 357 9.73 -3.29 6.53
N GLU A 358 9.24 -3.36 7.78
CA GLU A 358 7.82 -3.50 8.08
C GLU A 358 7.24 -2.17 8.58
N ILE A 359 6.09 -1.80 8.03
CA ILE A 359 5.35 -0.58 8.35
C ILE A 359 3.95 -0.97 8.82
N ASP A 360 3.62 -0.67 10.08
CA ASP A 360 2.33 -0.94 10.69
C ASP A 360 1.31 0.12 10.25
N TYR A 361 1.67 1.39 10.38
CA TYR A 361 0.86 2.50 9.87
C TYR A 361 1.70 3.71 9.49
N VAL A 362 1.08 4.61 8.71
CA VAL A 362 1.53 5.98 8.46
C VAL A 362 0.38 6.93 8.71
N ARG A 363 0.60 7.98 9.51
CA ARG A 363 -0.43 8.95 9.91
C ARG A 363 0.05 10.39 9.76
N VAL A 364 -0.86 11.26 9.37
CA VAL A 364 -0.61 12.69 9.23
C VAL A 364 -1.66 13.47 10.00
N PHE A 365 -1.20 14.39 10.85
CA PHE A 365 -2.05 15.25 11.66
C PHE A 365 -1.74 16.71 11.35
N GLN A 366 -2.77 17.54 11.33
CA GLN A 366 -2.65 19.00 11.17
C GLN A 366 -3.45 19.73 12.23
N LYS A 367 -3.07 21.00 12.52
CA LYS A 367 -3.81 21.89 13.45
C LYS A 367 -5.08 22.42 12.82
#